data_0c8894c36a4bd52eba64ccb254c7fee7
#
_entry.id   0c8894c36a4bd52eba64ccb254c7fee7
#
_cell.length_a   1.000
_cell.length_b   1.000
_cell.length_c   1.000
_cell.angle_alpha   90.00
_cell.angle_beta   90.00
_cell.angle_gamma   90.00
#
_symmetry.space_group_name_H-M   'P 1'
#
loop_
_entity.id
_entity.type
_entity.pdbx_description
1 polymer ?
#
loop_
_entity_poly.entity_id
_entity_poly.type
_entity_poly.pdbx_seq_one_letter_code
_entity_poly.pdbx_strand_id
1 'polypeptide(L)'
;MNQPYIIPTITTNENGISVFEDIDFSVHQRGGLFLTEQIGSKNFRIRKSNVNYATDFHLAGDATFIIIQKGSLKIEMQNGDFKIFHCGDCFIAKDNLPEHIIFNNQIHGHKASVFGNEPLQAIHVKLNV
;
A
#
# COMPACT_ATOMS: atom_id res chain seq x y z
N MET A 1 10.44 -17.04 14.80
CA MET A 1 9.11 -17.47 14.38
C MET A 1 8.02 -16.65 15.01
N ASN A 2 8.22 -16.15 16.25
CA ASN A 2 7.28 -15.18 16.87
C ASN A 2 7.65 -13.74 16.53
N GLN A 3 8.48 -13.54 15.51
CA GLN A 3 8.83 -12.20 15.08
C GLN A 3 7.61 -11.52 14.44
N PRO A 4 7.47 -10.20 14.58
CA PRO A 4 6.37 -9.49 13.96
C PRO A 4 6.34 -9.70 12.45
N TYR A 5 5.16 -9.69 11.88
CA TYR A 5 5.01 -9.64 10.44
C TYR A 5 5.06 -8.17 10.02
N ILE A 6 6.01 -7.85 9.16
CA ILE A 6 6.26 -6.46 8.76
C ILE A 6 5.60 -6.21 7.42
N ILE A 7 4.75 -5.17 7.35
CA ILE A 7 4.10 -4.78 6.10
C ILE A 7 4.54 -3.37 5.74
N PRO A 8 5.18 -3.18 4.57
CA PRO A 8 5.46 -1.83 4.08
C PRO A 8 4.17 -1.05 3.93
N THR A 9 4.15 0.17 4.42
CA THR A 9 2.93 0.97 4.47
C THR A 9 3.22 2.38 3.97
N ILE A 10 2.25 2.95 3.26
CA ILE A 10 2.30 4.34 2.84
C ILE A 10 1.50 5.14 3.87
N THR A 11 2.17 6.00 4.62
CA THR A 11 1.55 6.84 5.63
C THR A 11 1.78 8.31 5.29
N THR A 12 1.23 9.19 6.10
CA THR A 12 1.43 10.64 5.96
C THR A 12 2.17 11.12 7.21
N ASN A 13 3.26 11.84 7.02
CA ASN A 13 4.00 12.40 8.14
C ASN A 13 3.32 13.66 8.68
N GLU A 14 3.92 14.28 9.70
CA GLU A 14 3.33 15.46 10.35
C GLU A 14 3.23 16.67 9.42
N ASN A 15 3.99 16.69 8.32
CA ASN A 15 3.95 17.76 7.33
C ASN A 15 3.01 17.49 6.17
N GLY A 16 2.23 16.40 6.25
CA GLY A 16 1.29 16.04 5.19
C GLY A 16 1.93 15.33 4.00
N ILE A 17 3.17 14.89 4.13
CA ILE A 17 3.91 14.25 3.05
C ILE A 17 3.76 12.73 3.16
N SER A 18 3.42 12.09 2.04
CA SER A 18 3.35 10.63 1.99
C SER A 18 4.73 10.01 2.05
N VAL A 19 4.91 9.05 2.94
CA VAL A 19 6.18 8.38 3.18
C VAL A 19 5.97 6.88 3.32
N PHE A 20 7.04 6.11 3.10
CA PHE A 20 7.04 4.68 3.42
C PHE A 20 7.37 4.49 4.89
N GLU A 21 6.64 3.60 5.53
CA GLU A 21 6.85 3.25 6.92
C GLU A 21 6.55 1.77 7.10
N ASP A 22 7.46 1.01 7.70
CA ASP A 22 7.19 -0.39 7.99
C ASP A 22 6.34 -0.50 9.25
N ILE A 23 5.24 -1.23 9.17
CA ILE A 23 4.34 -1.44 10.31
C ILE A 23 4.46 -2.88 10.76
N ASP A 24 4.66 -3.07 12.06
CA ASP A 24 4.77 -4.39 12.67
C ASP A 24 3.39 -4.89 13.09
N PHE A 25 3.09 -6.12 12.69
CA PHE A 25 1.90 -6.84 13.14
C PHE A 25 2.36 -7.96 14.06
N SER A 26 1.96 -7.92 15.32
CA SER A 26 2.32 -8.96 16.30
C SER A 26 1.81 -10.32 15.83
N VAL A 27 2.64 -11.34 16.07
CA VAL A 27 2.34 -12.72 15.67
C VAL A 27 2.28 -13.57 16.92
N HIS A 28 1.27 -14.42 17.03
CA HIS A 28 1.18 -15.43 18.09
C HIS A 28 1.18 -16.82 17.47
N GLN A 29 1.68 -17.77 18.23
CA GLN A 29 1.82 -19.15 17.81
C GLN A 29 0.64 -19.98 18.31
N ARG A 30 0.12 -20.83 17.41
CA ARG A 30 -0.92 -21.80 17.75
C ARG A 30 -0.62 -23.10 17.01
N GLY A 31 -0.03 -24.06 17.71
CA GLY A 31 0.47 -25.27 17.11
C GLY A 31 1.56 -24.95 16.08
N GLY A 32 1.38 -25.40 14.86
CA GLY A 32 2.31 -25.10 13.76
C GLY A 32 2.02 -23.80 13.04
N LEU A 33 1.08 -22.98 13.53
CA LEU A 33 0.68 -21.74 12.89
C LEU A 33 1.26 -20.53 13.62
N PHE A 34 1.59 -19.51 12.85
CA PHE A 34 2.04 -18.21 13.35
C PHE A 34 1.10 -17.17 12.76
N LEU A 35 0.26 -16.58 13.59
CA LEU A 35 -0.89 -15.80 13.16
C LEU A 35 -0.82 -14.38 13.68
N THR A 36 -1.09 -13.40 12.79
CA THR A 36 -1.43 -12.05 13.25
C THR A 36 -2.84 -12.06 13.82
N GLU A 37 -3.22 -10.97 14.49
CA GLU A 37 -4.63 -10.73 14.79
C GLU A 37 -5.41 -10.61 13.48
N GLN A 38 -6.71 -10.86 13.56
CA GLN A 38 -7.59 -10.63 12.42
C GLN A 38 -7.69 -9.15 12.17
N ILE A 39 -7.52 -8.75 10.92
CA ILE A 39 -7.58 -7.35 10.52
C ILE A 39 -8.93 -7.11 9.86
N GLY A 40 -9.74 -6.25 10.47
CA GLY A 40 -11.08 -5.95 9.98
C GLY A 40 -11.05 -5.35 8.59
N SER A 41 -11.95 -5.80 7.71
CA SER A 41 -12.01 -5.34 6.34
C SER A 41 -13.45 -5.18 5.89
N LYS A 42 -13.67 -4.26 4.92
CA LYS A 42 -14.99 -3.90 4.41
C LYS A 42 -15.35 -4.65 3.14
N ASN A 43 -14.42 -4.72 2.20
CA ASN A 43 -14.64 -5.30 0.90
C ASN A 43 -13.31 -5.55 0.21
N PHE A 44 -13.34 -6.30 -0.88
CA PHE A 44 -12.16 -6.42 -1.73
C PHE A 44 -12.58 -6.41 -3.20
N ARG A 45 -11.63 -6.13 -4.06
CA ARG A 45 -11.78 -6.29 -5.50
C ARG A 45 -10.45 -6.70 -6.11
N ILE A 46 -10.53 -7.28 -7.29
CA ILE A 46 -9.36 -7.60 -8.10
C ILE A 46 -9.25 -6.52 -9.16
N ARG A 47 -8.06 -5.95 -9.30
CA ARG A 47 -7.79 -4.90 -10.27
C ARG A 47 -6.72 -5.37 -11.25
N LYS A 48 -6.96 -5.10 -12.53
CA LYS A 48 -6.00 -5.34 -13.60
C LYS A 48 -5.62 -4.00 -14.21
N SER A 49 -4.35 -3.86 -14.53
CA SER A 49 -3.84 -2.63 -15.15
C SER A 49 -2.96 -2.97 -16.33
N ASN A 50 -3.10 -2.21 -17.41
CA ASN A 50 -2.28 -2.37 -18.62
C ASN A 50 -0.85 -1.96 -18.35
N VAL A 51 0.06 -2.40 -19.21
CA VAL A 51 1.50 -2.18 -19.06
C VAL A 51 1.87 -0.70 -18.90
N ASN A 52 1.16 0.19 -19.56
CA ASN A 52 1.48 1.63 -19.52
C ASN A 52 0.64 2.41 -18.49
N TYR A 53 -0.10 1.71 -17.63
CA TYR A 53 -0.91 2.39 -16.64
C TYR A 53 -0.03 3.13 -15.64
N ALA A 54 -0.38 4.40 -15.40
CA ALA A 54 0.28 5.23 -14.40
C ALA A 54 -0.71 6.25 -13.86
N THR A 55 -0.54 6.62 -12.60
CA THR A 55 -1.36 7.64 -11.96
C THR A 55 -0.56 8.92 -11.74
N ASP A 56 -1.28 10.02 -11.54
CA ASP A 56 -0.70 11.20 -10.91
C ASP A 56 -0.58 10.97 -9.40
N PHE A 57 0.04 11.92 -8.70
CA PHE A 57 0.07 11.89 -7.24
C PHE A 57 -1.35 11.95 -6.70
N HIS A 58 -1.66 11.07 -5.76
CA HIS A 58 -2.96 10.96 -5.12
C HIS A 58 -2.82 10.36 -3.73
N LEU A 59 -3.87 10.50 -2.94
CA LEU A 59 -3.94 9.90 -1.60
C LEU A 59 -4.70 8.60 -1.67
N ALA A 60 -4.38 7.68 -0.77
CA ALA A 60 -5.15 6.43 -0.64
C ALA A 60 -6.55 6.69 -0.12
N GLY A 61 -6.69 7.67 0.76
CA GLY A 61 -7.94 7.88 1.46
C GLY A 61 -8.19 6.78 2.48
N ASP A 62 -9.12 5.90 2.20
CA ASP A 62 -9.37 4.72 3.04
C ASP A 62 -8.19 3.76 2.98
N ALA A 63 -7.79 3.25 4.15
CA ALA A 63 -6.69 2.29 4.21
C ALA A 63 -6.99 1.08 3.34
N THR A 64 -6.04 0.71 2.48
CA THR A 64 -6.19 -0.38 1.53
C THR A 64 -4.99 -1.32 1.63
N PHE A 65 -5.27 -2.62 1.80
CA PHE A 65 -4.27 -3.67 1.76
C PHE A 65 -4.20 -4.21 0.34
N ILE A 66 -3.01 -4.20 -0.25
CA ILE A 66 -2.80 -4.55 -1.66
C ILE A 66 -1.87 -5.73 -1.74
N ILE A 67 -2.28 -6.77 -2.48
CA ILE A 67 -1.49 -7.97 -2.72
C ILE A 67 -1.25 -8.08 -4.22
N ILE A 68 0.01 -8.15 -4.63
CA ILE A 68 0.37 -8.29 -6.05
C ILE A 68 0.29 -9.75 -6.45
N GLN A 69 -0.53 -10.06 -7.43
CA GLN A 69 -0.71 -11.43 -7.94
C GLN A 69 0.10 -11.68 -9.21
N LYS A 70 0.21 -10.68 -10.08
CA LYS A 70 0.97 -10.76 -11.35
C LYS A 70 1.54 -9.41 -11.66
N GLY A 71 2.72 -9.40 -12.27
CA GLY A 71 3.37 -8.17 -12.66
C GLY A 71 4.02 -7.47 -11.48
N SER A 72 4.36 -6.21 -11.68
CA SER A 72 5.05 -5.40 -10.68
C SER A 72 4.50 -3.99 -10.67
N LEU A 73 4.46 -3.39 -9.49
CA LEU A 73 3.94 -2.05 -9.26
C LEU A 73 5.02 -1.18 -8.65
N LYS A 74 5.24 0.00 -9.22
CA LYS A 74 6.16 0.98 -8.67
C LYS A 74 5.36 2.07 -7.96
N ILE A 75 5.69 2.35 -6.71
CA ILE A 75 5.12 3.44 -5.93
C ILE A 75 6.21 4.48 -5.71
N GLU A 76 5.92 5.73 -6.06
CA GLU A 76 6.86 6.84 -5.91
C GLU A 76 6.30 7.93 -5.01
N MET A 77 7.19 8.50 -4.20
CA MET A 77 6.89 9.64 -3.34
C MET A 77 7.32 10.95 -4.01
N GLN A 78 6.89 12.07 -3.46
CA GLN A 78 7.20 13.40 -4.00
C GLN A 78 8.72 13.70 -4.04
N ASN A 79 9.46 13.15 -3.08
CA ASN A 79 10.92 13.38 -3.01
C ASN A 79 11.72 12.45 -3.91
N GLY A 80 11.06 11.56 -4.66
CA GLY A 80 11.71 10.59 -5.53
C GLY A 80 11.96 9.23 -4.93
N ASP A 81 11.73 9.05 -3.63
CA ASP A 81 11.80 7.72 -3.02
C ASP A 81 10.78 6.81 -3.69
N PHE A 82 11.16 5.56 -3.89
CA PHE A 82 10.23 4.60 -4.51
C PHE A 82 10.47 3.19 -3.99
N LYS A 83 9.45 2.36 -4.15
CA LYS A 83 9.54 0.92 -3.96
C LYS A 83 8.86 0.23 -5.12
N ILE A 84 9.39 -0.93 -5.49
CA ILE A 84 8.78 -1.79 -6.51
C ILE A 84 8.28 -3.05 -5.80
N PHE A 85 6.98 -3.32 -5.95
CA PHE A 85 6.35 -4.51 -5.37
C PHE A 85 6.12 -5.51 -6.49
N HIS A 86 6.60 -6.73 -6.26
CA HIS A 86 6.55 -7.82 -7.22
C HIS A 86 5.48 -8.84 -6.84
N CYS A 87 5.24 -9.79 -7.72
CA CYS A 87 4.32 -10.90 -7.47
C CYS A 87 4.60 -11.54 -6.10
N GLY A 88 3.58 -11.64 -5.27
CA GLY A 88 3.69 -12.17 -3.92
C GLY A 88 3.91 -11.12 -2.85
N ASP A 89 4.30 -9.91 -3.21
CA ASP A 89 4.47 -8.82 -2.25
C ASP A 89 3.13 -8.21 -1.88
N CYS A 90 3.09 -7.59 -0.70
CA CYS A 90 1.92 -6.84 -0.26
C CYS A 90 2.36 -5.55 0.43
N PHE A 91 1.44 -4.60 0.51
CA PHE A 91 1.65 -3.35 1.21
C PHE A 91 0.30 -2.74 1.60
N ILE A 92 0.33 -1.76 2.49
CA ILE A 92 -0.87 -1.01 2.88
C ILE A 92 -0.69 0.44 2.43
N ALA A 93 -1.70 0.99 1.77
CA ALA A 93 -1.74 2.41 1.43
C ALA A 93 -2.80 3.06 2.30
N LYS A 94 -2.39 4.00 3.16
CA LYS A 94 -3.31 4.71 4.06
C LYS A 94 -2.96 6.17 4.24
N ASP A 95 -2.19 6.74 3.32
CA ASP A 95 -1.88 8.15 3.36
C ASP A 95 -3.15 8.98 3.12
N ASN A 96 -3.35 9.96 3.98
CA ASN A 96 -4.51 10.82 3.94
C ASN A 96 -4.17 12.16 4.60
N LEU A 97 -5.03 13.14 4.41
CA LEU A 97 -4.84 14.47 4.98
C LEU A 97 -6.00 14.80 5.93
N PRO A 98 -5.75 15.63 6.97
CA PRO A 98 -6.84 16.18 7.76
C PRO A 98 -7.81 16.98 6.87
N GLU A 99 -9.08 17.05 7.27
CA GLU A 99 -10.13 17.71 6.47
C GLU A 99 -9.81 19.14 6.10
N HIS A 100 -9.08 19.88 6.96
CA HIS A 100 -8.78 21.29 6.74
C HIS A 100 -7.62 21.52 5.77
N ILE A 101 -6.93 20.45 5.34
CA ILE A 101 -5.80 20.56 4.40
C ILE A 101 -6.31 20.24 3.00
N ILE A 102 -6.10 21.18 2.07
CA ILE A 102 -6.49 20.99 0.67
C ILE A 102 -5.39 20.20 -0.03
N PHE A 103 -5.78 19.13 -0.72
CA PHE A 103 -4.83 18.31 -1.48
C PHE A 103 -4.18 19.13 -2.59
N ASN A 104 -2.85 19.04 -2.66
CA ASN A 104 -2.03 19.64 -3.70
C ASN A 104 -1.11 18.57 -4.27
N ASN A 105 -1.32 18.21 -5.53
CA ASN A 105 -0.57 17.11 -6.16
C ASN A 105 0.92 17.39 -6.40
N GLN A 106 1.38 18.59 -6.06
CA GLN A 106 2.82 18.93 -6.11
C GLN A 106 3.49 18.75 -4.75
N ILE A 107 2.71 18.47 -3.71
CA ILE A 107 3.20 18.36 -2.32
C ILE A 107 2.77 17.02 -1.71
N HIS A 108 1.53 16.61 -1.95
CA HIS A 108 0.89 15.50 -1.25
C HIS A 108 0.79 14.26 -2.12
N GLY A 109 0.61 13.12 -1.46
CA GLY A 109 0.27 11.88 -2.13
C GLY A 109 1.47 11.11 -2.66
N HIS A 110 1.12 9.99 -3.25
CA HIS A 110 2.06 9.09 -3.93
C HIS A 110 1.52 8.81 -5.34
N LYS A 111 2.38 8.32 -6.22
CA LYS A 111 1.93 7.90 -7.54
C LYS A 111 2.33 6.46 -7.80
N ALA A 112 1.57 5.79 -8.66
CA ALA A 112 1.73 4.39 -8.98
C ALA A 112 1.87 4.20 -10.47
N SER A 113 2.70 3.24 -10.86
CA SER A 113 2.84 2.86 -12.27
C SER A 113 3.14 1.37 -12.37
N VAL A 114 2.66 0.77 -13.46
CA VAL A 114 3.02 -0.62 -13.77
C VAL A 114 4.49 -0.64 -14.18
N PHE A 115 5.27 -1.50 -13.52
CA PHE A 115 6.69 -1.62 -13.78
C PHE A 115 6.96 -2.89 -14.59
N GLY A 116 7.72 -2.75 -15.67
CA GLY A 116 8.08 -3.89 -16.52
C GLY A 116 7.10 -4.10 -17.67
N ASN A 117 7.15 -5.29 -18.27
CA ASN A 117 6.47 -5.60 -19.52
C ASN A 117 5.26 -6.51 -19.36
N GLU A 118 4.83 -6.72 -18.14
CA GLU A 118 3.70 -7.59 -17.84
C GLU A 118 2.57 -6.76 -17.23
N PRO A 119 1.31 -6.97 -17.65
CA PRO A 119 0.18 -6.32 -16.99
C PRO A 119 0.12 -6.67 -15.51
N LEU A 120 -0.39 -5.75 -14.72
CA LEU A 120 -0.52 -5.90 -13.29
C LEU A 120 -1.87 -6.54 -12.94
N GLN A 121 -1.85 -7.46 -11.99
CA GLN A 121 -3.07 -7.93 -11.33
C GLN A 121 -2.85 -7.90 -9.84
N ALA A 122 -3.76 -7.25 -9.11
CA ALA A 122 -3.63 -7.08 -7.66
C ALA A 122 -4.98 -7.20 -6.98
N ILE A 123 -4.96 -7.67 -5.73
CA ILE A 123 -6.14 -7.68 -4.88
C ILE A 123 -6.07 -6.45 -3.98
N HIS A 124 -7.14 -5.67 -3.94
CA HIS A 124 -7.29 -4.51 -3.08
C HIS A 124 -8.33 -4.79 -2.02
N VAL A 125 -7.93 -4.79 -0.75
CA VAL A 125 -8.83 -5.03 0.39
C VAL A 125 -8.95 -3.72 1.16
N LYS A 126 -10.16 -3.17 1.24
CA LYS A 126 -10.41 -1.98 2.07
C LYS A 126 -10.49 -2.39 3.53
N LEU A 127 -9.74 -1.73 4.37
CA LEU A 127 -9.66 -2.02 5.79
C LEU A 127 -10.65 -1.17 6.58
N ASN A 128 -11.01 -1.67 7.78
CA ASN A 128 -11.96 -1.00 8.69
C ASN A 128 -11.27 0.01 9.62
N VAL A 129 -10.10 0.45 9.31
CA VAL A 129 -9.35 1.34 10.21
C VAL A 129 -9.39 2.78 9.75
#